data_80c48cb483b3c5f585a9f2c060c2d6a0
#
_entry.id   80c48cb483b3c5f585a9f2c060c2d6a0
#
_cell.length_a   1.000
_cell.length_b   1.000
_cell.length_c   1.000
_cell.angle_alpha   90.00
_cell.angle_beta   90.00
_cell.angle_gamma   90.00
#
_symmetry.space_group_name_H-M   'P 1'
#
loop_
_entity.id
_entity.type
_entity.pdbx_description
1 polymer ?
#
loop_
_entity_poly.entity_id
_entity_poly.type
_entity_poly.pdbx_seq_one_letter_code
_entity_poly.pdbx_strand_id
1 'polypeptide(L)'
;TANSGRQPVAMTAPAAVTASAAIQPVTPSAPSTTNLATTLAMAPADPVGARLALTHLLDRRELNAAEEFSAITSLRELNAKLFFSPAMSVGDPFIRVYTVQPGDTLSKVAKKNDVQTDWRIIQRMNGMKSEKSLRIGQKLKLPVGAFHAEVSKSNYQMKIYAGEGPSRVLIAIFPVGLGELNSTPTGAFMVRPKSKLINPEWNNPRTGEHFASDDPKNPIGERWIGLIGVEAHNQGFKGYGIHGTVDQTSIGKQASMGCVRMSDADVELVYEFLTEPNSTIVIAP
;
A
#
# COMPACT_ATOMS: atom_id res chain seq x y z
N THR A 1 -56.52 -60.54 -2.94
CA THR A 1 -55.19 -60.09 -3.33
C THR A 1 -54.89 -58.83 -2.49
N ALA A 2 -54.01 -59.01 -1.53
CA ALA A 2 -53.75 -58.13 -0.43
C ALA A 2 -52.96 -56.84 -0.83
N ASN A 3 -53.50 -55.73 -0.32
CA ASN A 3 -52.89 -54.41 -0.36
C ASN A 3 -52.17 -54.16 0.97
N SER A 4 -50.84 -54.16 1.00
CA SER A 4 -50.03 -53.87 2.18
C SER A 4 -49.67 -52.40 2.18
N GLY A 5 -50.36 -51.63 3.03
CA GLY A 5 -50.07 -50.23 3.29
C GLY A 5 -48.71 -50.04 3.99
N ARG A 6 -47.87 -49.19 3.44
CA ARG A 6 -46.69 -48.66 4.11
C ARG A 6 -47.10 -47.39 4.88
N GLN A 7 -46.91 -47.41 6.19
CA GLN A 7 -47.03 -46.23 7.04
C GLN A 7 -45.82 -45.29 6.79
N PRO A 8 -46.01 -43.96 6.83
CA PRO A 8 -44.91 -43.01 6.74
C PRO A 8 -44.13 -42.94 8.06
N VAL A 9 -42.83 -43.04 7.95
CA VAL A 9 -41.87 -42.87 9.03
C VAL A 9 -41.83 -41.37 9.37
N ALA A 10 -42.13 -41.03 10.63
CA ALA A 10 -42.01 -39.68 11.13
C ALA A 10 -40.52 -39.27 11.19
N MET A 11 -40.16 -38.23 10.44
CA MET A 11 -38.90 -37.56 10.58
C MET A 11 -38.91 -36.70 11.84
N THR A 12 -38.12 -37.10 12.83
CA THR A 12 -37.77 -36.27 14.00
C THR A 12 -36.88 -35.11 13.55
N ALA A 13 -37.29 -33.89 13.80
CA ALA A 13 -36.51 -32.67 13.59
C ALA A 13 -35.30 -32.65 14.53
N PRO A 14 -34.12 -32.20 14.07
CA PRO A 14 -32.97 -32.03 14.93
C PRO A 14 -33.20 -30.87 15.91
N ALA A 15 -32.79 -31.08 17.15
CA ALA A 15 -32.87 -30.15 18.25
C ALA A 15 -32.17 -28.82 17.93
N ALA A 16 -32.83 -27.72 18.25
CA ALA A 16 -32.26 -26.37 18.16
C ALA A 16 -31.04 -26.23 19.07
N VAL A 17 -29.88 -25.94 18.50
CA VAL A 17 -28.70 -25.54 19.24
C VAL A 17 -28.89 -24.07 19.61
N THR A 18 -29.37 -23.82 20.82
CA THR A 18 -29.32 -22.49 21.44
C THR A 18 -27.97 -22.30 22.11
N ALA A 19 -27.11 -21.50 21.48
CA ALA A 19 -26.08 -20.75 22.18
C ALA A 19 -25.60 -19.62 21.30
N SER A 20 -26.39 -18.56 21.18
CA SER A 20 -25.90 -17.27 20.76
C SER A 20 -25.22 -16.63 21.95
N ALA A 21 -23.89 -16.77 22.03
CA ALA A 21 -23.07 -15.88 22.84
C ALA A 21 -23.17 -14.50 22.20
N ALA A 22 -23.88 -13.58 22.81
CA ALA A 22 -23.94 -12.19 22.39
C ALA A 22 -22.51 -11.62 22.40
N ILE A 23 -21.99 -11.35 21.21
CA ILE A 23 -20.80 -10.53 21.03
C ILE A 23 -21.19 -9.15 21.56
N GLN A 24 -20.68 -8.80 22.74
CA GLN A 24 -20.86 -7.46 23.27
C GLN A 24 -20.14 -6.50 22.30
N PRO A 25 -20.77 -5.40 21.88
CA PRO A 25 -20.09 -4.39 21.10
C PRO A 25 -18.93 -3.86 21.92
N VAL A 26 -17.71 -4.06 21.42
CA VAL A 26 -16.52 -3.41 21.96
C VAL A 26 -16.73 -1.94 21.66
N THR A 27 -17.14 -1.18 22.69
CA THR A 27 -17.16 0.28 22.61
C THR A 27 -15.75 0.73 22.22
N PRO A 28 -15.58 1.49 21.13
CA PRO A 28 -14.28 2.08 20.83
C PRO A 28 -13.88 2.94 22.00
N SER A 29 -12.81 2.56 22.68
CA SER A 29 -12.15 3.40 23.71
C SER A 29 -11.92 4.75 23.07
N ALA A 30 -12.36 5.81 23.75
CA ALA A 30 -12.11 7.18 23.33
C ALA A 30 -10.62 7.34 23.03
N PRO A 31 -10.21 8.09 21.97
CA PRO A 31 -8.82 8.24 21.62
C PRO A 31 -8.08 8.80 22.83
N SER A 32 -7.26 7.96 23.43
CA SER A 32 -6.29 8.37 24.46
C SER A 32 -5.51 9.54 23.85
N THR A 33 -5.40 10.66 24.57
CA THR A 33 -4.60 11.82 24.17
C THR A 33 -3.11 11.46 24.24
N THR A 34 -2.71 10.50 23.40
CA THR A 34 -1.31 10.06 23.29
C THR A 34 -0.56 11.19 22.61
N ASN A 35 0.29 11.87 23.35
CA ASN A 35 1.15 12.90 22.77
C ASN A 35 2.40 12.26 22.14
N LEU A 36 3.12 13.02 21.33
CA LEU A 36 4.31 12.55 20.63
C LEU A 36 5.38 11.99 21.60
N ALA A 37 5.64 12.67 22.72
CA ALA A 37 6.66 12.23 23.67
C ALA A 37 6.36 10.86 24.26
N THR A 38 5.11 10.61 24.66
CA THR A 38 4.66 9.29 25.15
C THR A 38 4.80 8.21 24.07
N THR A 39 4.43 8.54 22.82
CA THR A 39 4.53 7.62 21.70
C THR A 39 6.00 7.24 21.40
N LEU A 40 6.89 8.21 21.43
CA LEU A 40 8.32 7.96 21.24
C LEU A 40 8.92 7.11 22.37
N ALA A 41 8.52 7.34 23.60
CA ALA A 41 8.99 6.60 24.78
C ALA A 41 8.56 5.12 24.76
N MET A 42 7.41 4.77 24.15
CA MET A 42 6.95 3.39 24.03
C MET A 42 7.66 2.59 22.94
N ALA A 43 8.23 3.23 21.93
CA ALA A 43 8.78 2.56 20.75
C ALA A 43 9.83 1.46 21.02
N PRO A 44 10.71 1.55 22.04
CA PRO A 44 11.63 0.46 22.36
C PRO A 44 10.95 -0.82 22.87
N ALA A 45 9.85 -0.69 23.63
CA ALA A 45 9.12 -1.81 24.22
C ALA A 45 8.01 -2.35 23.31
N ASP A 46 7.31 -1.46 22.60
CA ASP A 46 6.23 -1.80 21.66
C ASP A 46 6.39 -1.02 20.35
N PRO A 47 7.29 -1.45 19.47
CA PRO A 47 7.52 -0.76 18.20
C PRO A 47 6.32 -0.85 17.23
N VAL A 48 5.49 -1.90 17.31
CA VAL A 48 4.30 -2.06 16.47
C VAL A 48 3.22 -1.08 16.88
N GLY A 49 2.93 -0.99 18.18
CA GLY A 49 1.99 -0.01 18.73
C GLY A 49 2.47 1.43 18.53
N ALA A 50 3.76 1.71 18.70
CA ALA A 50 4.35 3.02 18.45
C ALA A 50 4.18 3.47 16.98
N ARG A 51 4.37 2.56 16.01
CA ARG A 51 4.13 2.83 14.59
C ARG A 51 2.67 3.23 14.34
N LEU A 52 1.72 2.50 14.91
CA LEU A 52 0.28 2.82 14.78
C LEU A 52 -0.02 4.18 15.42
N ALA A 53 0.46 4.44 16.62
CA ALA A 53 0.25 5.70 17.32
C ALA A 53 0.87 6.90 16.57
N LEU A 54 2.09 6.77 16.04
CA LEU A 54 2.70 7.78 15.17
C LEU A 54 1.89 8.03 13.89
N THR A 55 1.35 6.97 13.28
CA THR A 55 0.46 7.11 12.12
C THR A 55 -0.74 7.97 12.46
N HIS A 56 -1.42 7.70 13.58
CA HIS A 56 -2.58 8.47 14.02
C HIS A 56 -2.22 9.94 14.35
N LEU A 57 -1.07 10.19 14.95
CA LEU A 57 -0.60 11.55 15.22
C LEU A 57 -0.39 12.35 13.93
N LEU A 58 0.25 11.73 12.92
CA LEU A 58 0.49 12.35 11.62
C LEU A 58 -0.80 12.53 10.79
N ASP A 59 -1.79 11.66 10.97
CA ASP A 59 -3.07 11.77 10.27
C ASP A 59 -3.97 12.87 10.86
N ARG A 60 -3.88 13.16 12.14
CA ARG A 60 -4.64 14.25 12.80
C ARG A 60 -4.17 15.63 12.38
N ARG A 61 -2.95 15.79 11.88
CA ARG A 61 -2.35 17.07 11.45
C ARG A 61 -2.34 18.14 12.55
N GLU A 62 -2.20 17.73 13.80
CA GLU A 62 -2.19 18.61 14.98
C GLU A 62 -0.78 18.92 15.47
N LEU A 63 0.24 18.28 14.89
CA LEU A 63 1.65 18.47 15.22
C LEU A 63 2.18 19.76 14.62
N ASN A 64 3.03 20.47 15.37
CA ASN A 64 3.82 21.54 14.79
C ASN A 64 4.95 20.97 13.90
N ALA A 65 5.62 21.80 13.10
CA ALA A 65 6.62 21.36 12.13
C ALA A 65 7.79 20.55 12.74
N ALA A 66 8.24 20.91 13.95
CA ALA A 66 9.32 20.18 14.63
C ALA A 66 8.85 18.81 15.14
N GLU A 67 7.63 18.75 15.67
CA GLU A 67 7.00 17.51 16.11
C GLU A 67 6.71 16.59 14.93
N GLU A 68 6.19 17.12 13.81
CA GLU A 68 5.94 16.35 12.59
C GLU A 68 7.25 15.76 12.04
N PHE A 69 8.31 16.55 11.98
CA PHE A 69 9.64 16.08 11.57
C PHE A 69 10.14 14.93 12.47
N SER A 70 10.01 15.07 13.79
CA SER A 70 10.39 14.04 14.77
C SER A 70 9.56 12.77 14.61
N ALA A 71 8.23 12.91 14.45
CA ALA A 71 7.32 11.78 14.23
C ALA A 71 7.65 11.02 12.94
N ILE A 72 7.88 11.73 11.83
CA ILE A 72 8.26 11.15 10.54
C ILE A 72 9.61 10.42 10.65
N THR A 73 10.59 11.01 11.31
CA THR A 73 11.92 10.41 11.50
C THR A 73 11.81 9.10 12.25
N SER A 74 11.11 9.10 13.40
CA SER A 74 10.91 7.89 14.20
C SER A 74 10.09 6.83 13.46
N LEU A 75 9.09 7.23 12.69
CA LEU A 75 8.31 6.31 11.87
C LEU A 75 9.18 5.63 10.80
N ARG A 76 10.07 6.38 10.15
CA ARG A 76 11.03 5.82 9.17
C ARG A 76 11.95 4.79 9.80
N GLU A 77 12.48 5.07 10.99
CA GLU A 77 13.34 4.14 11.73
C GLU A 77 12.58 2.88 12.13
N LEU A 78 11.33 3.01 12.61
CA LEU A 78 10.46 1.88 12.92
C LEU A 78 10.18 1.03 11.68
N ASN A 79 9.79 1.64 10.56
CA ASN A 79 9.52 0.91 9.34
C ASN A 79 10.77 0.26 8.73
N ALA A 80 11.94 0.90 8.86
CA ALA A 80 13.20 0.27 8.46
C ALA A 80 13.45 -1.04 9.23
N LYS A 81 13.07 -1.12 10.51
CA LYS A 81 13.20 -2.33 11.33
C LYS A 81 12.03 -3.30 11.13
N LEU A 82 10.79 -2.80 11.24
CA LEU A 82 9.59 -3.63 11.24
C LEU A 82 9.26 -4.17 9.85
N PHE A 83 9.38 -3.32 8.82
CA PHE A 83 8.94 -3.66 7.46
C PHE A 83 10.11 -3.97 6.52
N PHE A 84 11.13 -3.10 6.43
CA PHE A 84 12.21 -3.18 5.45
C PHE A 84 13.46 -3.91 5.94
N SER A 85 13.36 -4.77 6.94
CA SER A 85 14.48 -5.63 7.40
C SER A 85 14.04 -7.08 7.55
N PRO A 86 14.97 -8.05 7.52
CA PRO A 86 14.63 -9.45 7.75
C PRO A 86 14.28 -9.78 9.21
N ALA A 87 14.40 -8.83 10.13
CA ALA A 87 14.04 -9.04 11.54
C ALA A 87 12.54 -9.35 11.67
N MET A 88 12.20 -10.41 12.39
CA MET A 88 10.82 -10.82 12.60
C MET A 88 10.13 -9.89 13.60
N SER A 89 8.99 -9.32 13.21
CA SER A 89 8.16 -8.46 14.06
C SER A 89 6.98 -9.28 14.59
N VAL A 90 7.10 -9.76 15.82
CA VAL A 90 6.02 -10.52 16.46
C VAL A 90 4.83 -9.60 16.72
N GLY A 91 3.63 -10.05 16.35
CA GLY A 91 2.40 -9.28 16.57
C GLY A 91 2.13 -8.18 15.54
N ASP A 92 2.99 -8.00 14.52
CA ASP A 92 2.70 -7.07 13.42
C ASP A 92 1.61 -7.64 12.48
N PRO A 93 0.41 -7.01 12.41
CA PRO A 93 -0.70 -7.55 11.61
C PRO A 93 -0.43 -7.50 10.10
N PHE A 94 0.54 -6.69 9.66
CA PHE A 94 0.89 -6.53 8.25
C PHE A 94 2.04 -7.43 7.82
N ILE A 95 2.46 -8.36 8.69
CA ILE A 95 3.58 -9.28 8.43
C ILE A 95 3.14 -10.71 8.71
N ARG A 96 3.42 -11.61 7.76
CA ARG A 96 3.30 -13.06 7.93
C ARG A 96 4.65 -13.72 7.66
N VAL A 97 4.95 -14.78 8.40
CA VAL A 97 6.16 -15.59 8.19
C VAL A 97 5.83 -16.79 7.30
N TYR A 98 6.66 -17.02 6.30
CA TYR A 98 6.61 -18.18 5.41
C TYR A 98 7.94 -18.92 5.41
N THR A 99 7.92 -20.26 5.41
CA THR A 99 9.12 -21.10 5.25
C THR A 99 9.20 -21.61 3.82
N VAL A 100 10.28 -21.27 3.12
CA VAL A 100 10.52 -21.60 1.72
C VAL A 100 10.54 -23.13 1.50
N GLN A 101 9.80 -23.59 0.53
CA GLN A 101 9.66 -24.99 0.17
C GLN A 101 10.45 -25.30 -1.12
N PRO A 102 10.76 -26.58 -1.40
CA PRO A 102 11.36 -26.99 -2.66
C PRO A 102 10.54 -26.51 -3.87
N GLY A 103 11.20 -25.91 -4.87
CA GLY A 103 10.56 -25.40 -6.09
C GLY A 103 9.90 -24.02 -5.98
N ASP A 104 10.00 -23.36 -4.81
CA ASP A 104 9.53 -21.99 -4.65
C ASP A 104 10.41 -20.99 -5.41
N THR A 105 9.76 -19.94 -5.91
CA THR A 105 10.34 -18.67 -6.36
C THR A 105 9.58 -17.55 -5.63
N LEU A 106 10.12 -16.35 -5.54
CA LEU A 106 9.41 -15.24 -4.84
C LEU A 106 8.03 -14.97 -5.47
N SER A 107 7.90 -15.04 -6.79
CA SER A 107 6.62 -14.88 -7.47
C SER A 107 5.61 -16.01 -7.15
N LYS A 108 6.07 -17.26 -7.07
CA LYS A 108 5.21 -18.38 -6.64
C LYS A 108 4.80 -18.25 -5.17
N VAL A 109 5.74 -17.84 -4.30
CA VAL A 109 5.47 -17.59 -2.88
C VAL A 109 4.43 -16.48 -2.73
N ALA A 110 4.57 -15.37 -3.46
CA ALA A 110 3.59 -14.29 -3.46
C ALA A 110 2.20 -14.79 -3.85
N LYS A 111 2.10 -15.49 -4.99
CA LYS A 111 0.82 -16.04 -5.49
C LYS A 111 0.18 -17.04 -4.52
N LYS A 112 0.96 -17.99 -3.99
CA LYS A 112 0.49 -19.06 -3.08
C LYS A 112 -0.03 -18.49 -1.75
N ASN A 113 0.51 -17.34 -1.32
CA ASN A 113 0.18 -16.71 -0.06
C ASN A 113 -0.74 -15.49 -0.20
N ASP A 114 -1.35 -15.28 -1.36
CA ASP A 114 -2.24 -14.14 -1.64
C ASP A 114 -1.61 -12.79 -1.25
N VAL A 115 -0.35 -12.59 -1.62
CA VAL A 115 0.36 -11.33 -1.39
C VAL A 115 -0.17 -10.29 -2.35
N GLN A 116 -0.72 -9.20 -1.82
CA GLN A 116 -1.40 -8.14 -2.57
C GLN A 116 -0.45 -6.99 -2.97
N THR A 117 0.83 -7.30 -3.15
CA THR A 117 1.87 -6.40 -3.65
C THR A 117 2.67 -7.11 -4.73
N ASP A 118 3.55 -6.38 -5.43
CA ASP A 118 4.54 -7.04 -6.28
C ASP A 118 5.47 -7.92 -5.43
N TRP A 119 5.88 -9.08 -5.97
CA TRP A 119 6.76 -10.01 -5.26
C TRP A 119 8.13 -9.40 -4.88
N ARG A 120 8.55 -8.33 -5.54
CA ARG A 120 9.79 -7.60 -5.22
C ARG A 120 9.78 -6.99 -3.84
N ILE A 121 8.60 -6.65 -3.30
CA ILE A 121 8.47 -6.24 -1.89
C ILE A 121 8.97 -7.34 -0.94
N ILE A 122 8.69 -8.62 -1.24
CA ILE A 122 9.23 -9.74 -0.44
C ILE A 122 10.75 -9.72 -0.44
N GLN A 123 11.36 -9.48 -1.60
CA GLN A 123 12.81 -9.36 -1.72
C GLN A 123 13.36 -8.22 -0.83
N ARG A 124 12.75 -7.03 -0.91
CA ARG A 124 13.16 -5.84 -0.12
C ARG A 124 12.99 -6.06 1.38
N MET A 125 11.84 -6.57 1.82
CA MET A 125 11.54 -6.83 3.23
C MET A 125 12.52 -7.81 3.87
N ASN A 126 13.07 -8.73 3.09
CA ASN A 126 13.99 -9.75 3.56
C ASN A 126 15.46 -9.41 3.29
N GLY A 127 15.78 -8.20 2.86
CA GLY A 127 17.15 -7.75 2.59
C GLY A 127 17.89 -8.61 1.54
N MET A 128 17.14 -9.23 0.63
CA MET A 128 17.71 -10.13 -0.38
C MET A 128 18.30 -9.31 -1.52
N LYS A 129 19.56 -9.58 -1.87
CA LYS A 129 20.23 -8.92 -3.02
C LYS A 129 19.65 -9.33 -4.36
N SER A 130 19.06 -10.53 -4.46
CA SER A 130 18.52 -11.11 -5.68
C SER A 130 17.53 -12.22 -5.33
N GLU A 131 16.53 -12.46 -6.17
CA GLU A 131 15.63 -13.63 -6.06
C GLU A 131 16.41 -14.97 -6.10
N LYS A 132 17.57 -15.00 -6.76
CA LYS A 132 18.46 -16.18 -6.82
C LYS A 132 19.07 -16.56 -5.47
N SER A 133 19.00 -15.67 -4.48
CA SER A 133 19.51 -15.94 -3.11
C SER A 133 18.49 -16.68 -2.22
N LEU A 134 17.33 -17.06 -2.76
CA LEU A 134 16.30 -17.84 -2.06
C LEU A 134 16.80 -19.25 -1.70
N ARG A 135 16.59 -19.68 -0.46
CA ARG A 135 17.05 -21.00 0.02
C ARG A 135 15.89 -21.78 0.64
N ILE A 136 15.82 -23.07 0.37
CA ILE A 136 14.88 -24.00 1.01
C ILE A 136 15.06 -23.93 2.55
N GLY A 137 13.95 -23.86 3.28
CA GLY A 137 13.95 -23.72 4.75
C GLY A 137 14.16 -22.30 5.26
N GLN A 138 14.49 -21.34 4.39
CA GLN A 138 14.61 -19.93 4.77
C GLN A 138 13.23 -19.39 5.23
N LYS A 139 13.24 -18.67 6.36
CA LYS A 139 12.05 -17.91 6.79
C LYS A 139 12.00 -16.57 6.09
N LEU A 140 10.89 -16.30 5.43
CA LEU A 140 10.62 -15.03 4.76
C LEU A 140 9.51 -14.27 5.49
N LYS A 141 9.66 -12.96 5.58
CA LYS A 141 8.57 -12.02 5.86
C LYS A 141 7.77 -11.83 4.58
N LEU A 142 6.47 -11.93 4.68
CA LEU A 142 5.53 -11.61 3.60
C LEU A 142 4.64 -10.46 4.05
N PRO A 143 4.34 -9.48 3.20
CA PRO A 143 3.37 -8.44 3.50
C PRO A 143 1.95 -9.04 3.52
N VAL A 144 1.10 -8.48 4.38
CA VAL A 144 -0.31 -8.88 4.51
C VAL A 144 -1.21 -7.70 4.17
N GLY A 145 -2.23 -7.98 3.35
CA GLY A 145 -3.22 -7.00 2.92
C GLY A 145 -2.76 -6.10 1.77
N ALA A 146 -3.65 -5.20 1.37
CA ALA A 146 -3.40 -4.22 0.33
C ALA A 146 -2.67 -2.99 0.88
N PHE A 147 -2.00 -2.28 -0.03
CA PHE A 147 -1.38 -0.99 0.24
C PHE A 147 -2.09 0.09 -0.56
N HIS A 148 -2.24 1.25 0.04
CA HIS A 148 -2.99 2.38 -0.51
C HIS A 148 -2.12 3.63 -0.49
N ALA A 149 -2.42 4.58 -1.38
CA ALA A 149 -1.72 5.85 -1.44
C ALA A 149 -2.65 7.03 -1.12
N GLU A 150 -2.11 8.02 -0.42
CA GLU A 150 -2.72 9.34 -0.28
C GLU A 150 -1.76 10.39 -0.81
N VAL A 151 -2.19 11.21 -1.77
CA VAL A 151 -1.44 12.33 -2.32
C VAL A 151 -2.04 13.63 -1.79
N SER A 152 -1.23 14.40 -1.07
CA SER A 152 -1.58 15.78 -0.67
C SER A 152 -1.01 16.76 -1.70
N LYS A 153 -1.88 17.49 -2.39
CA LYS A 153 -1.45 18.50 -3.37
C LYS A 153 -0.83 19.71 -2.68
N SER A 154 -1.37 20.11 -1.54
CA SER A 154 -0.84 21.24 -0.76
C SER A 154 0.57 21.00 -0.22
N ASN A 155 0.90 19.74 0.12
CA ASN A 155 2.19 19.37 0.72
C ASN A 155 3.18 18.76 -0.29
N TYR A 156 2.75 18.50 -1.53
CA TYR A 156 3.55 17.78 -2.54
C TYR A 156 4.10 16.45 -1.99
N GLN A 157 3.25 15.70 -1.31
CA GLN A 157 3.63 14.44 -0.69
C GLN A 157 2.68 13.32 -1.07
N MET A 158 3.25 12.11 -1.20
CA MET A 158 2.51 10.85 -1.27
C MET A 158 2.84 10.03 -0.03
N LYS A 159 1.81 9.57 0.66
CA LYS A 159 1.88 8.64 1.79
C LYS A 159 1.42 7.26 1.34
N ILE A 160 2.15 6.21 1.73
CA ILE A 160 1.77 4.81 1.51
C ILE A 160 1.37 4.19 2.83
N TYR A 161 0.17 3.63 2.87
CA TYR A 161 -0.41 2.96 4.02
C TYR A 161 -0.56 1.46 3.77
N ALA A 162 -0.28 0.63 4.77
CA ALA A 162 -0.71 -0.76 4.82
C ALA A 162 -2.06 -0.83 5.54
N GLY A 163 -3.02 -1.53 4.93
CA GLY A 163 -4.38 -1.66 5.46
C GLY A 163 -5.23 -0.40 5.34
N GLU A 164 -6.42 -0.46 5.91
CA GLU A 164 -7.45 0.57 5.81
C GLU A 164 -8.04 0.93 7.18
N GLY A 165 -8.75 2.06 7.22
CA GLY A 165 -9.46 2.51 8.41
C GLY A 165 -8.54 2.83 9.61
N PRO A 166 -9.04 2.68 10.84
CA PRO A 166 -8.29 3.07 12.05
C PRO A 166 -7.06 2.21 12.34
N SER A 167 -6.97 1.01 11.77
CA SER A 167 -5.84 0.09 11.98
C SER A 167 -4.73 0.25 10.93
N ARG A 168 -4.94 1.11 9.92
CA ARG A 168 -3.92 1.37 8.90
C ARG A 168 -2.64 1.93 9.50
N VAL A 169 -1.51 1.60 8.92
CA VAL A 169 -0.21 2.14 9.33
C VAL A 169 0.52 2.79 8.16
N LEU A 170 1.12 3.93 8.42
CA LEU A 170 1.93 4.66 7.45
C LEU A 170 3.28 3.96 7.28
N ILE A 171 3.57 3.51 6.05
CA ILE A 171 4.78 2.75 5.71
C ILE A 171 5.87 3.66 5.12
N ALA A 172 5.48 4.59 4.25
CA ALA A 172 6.43 5.47 3.58
C ALA A 172 5.80 6.83 3.23
N ILE A 173 6.64 7.85 3.11
CA ILE A 173 6.28 9.19 2.65
C ILE A 173 7.29 9.60 1.58
N PHE A 174 6.79 10.07 0.44
CA PHE A 174 7.58 10.49 -0.71
C PHE A 174 7.23 11.90 -1.14
N PRO A 175 8.21 12.72 -1.55
CA PRO A 175 7.94 13.97 -2.24
C PRO A 175 7.44 13.68 -3.66
N VAL A 176 6.51 14.50 -4.17
CA VAL A 176 5.95 14.34 -5.51
C VAL A 176 5.91 15.67 -6.27
N GLY A 177 6.02 15.60 -7.60
CA GLY A 177 5.66 16.69 -8.49
C GLY A 177 4.24 16.50 -9.01
N LEU A 178 3.54 17.61 -9.29
CA LEU A 178 2.13 17.62 -9.66
C LEU A 178 1.90 18.40 -10.98
N GLY A 179 0.67 18.39 -11.44
CA GLY A 179 0.26 19.10 -12.66
C GLY A 179 0.29 20.61 -12.54
N GLU A 180 0.82 21.26 -13.57
CA GLU A 180 0.78 22.73 -13.72
C GLU A 180 -0.65 23.25 -13.66
N LEU A 181 -0.83 24.48 -13.21
CA LEU A 181 -2.14 25.11 -13.07
C LEU A 181 -3.14 24.25 -12.28
N ASN A 182 -2.64 23.53 -11.28
CA ASN A 182 -3.43 22.63 -10.42
C ASN A 182 -4.15 21.49 -11.17
N SER A 183 -3.67 21.09 -12.36
CA SER A 183 -4.32 20.11 -13.25
C SER A 183 -4.31 18.66 -12.77
N THR A 184 -3.57 18.32 -11.69
CA THR A 184 -3.72 17.00 -11.07
C THR A 184 -5.12 16.88 -10.45
N PRO A 185 -5.96 15.93 -10.94
CA PRO A 185 -7.34 15.81 -10.46
C PRO A 185 -7.38 15.26 -9.04
N THR A 186 -8.38 15.69 -8.27
CA THR A 186 -8.67 15.20 -6.91
C THR A 186 -9.68 14.06 -6.93
N GLY A 187 -9.78 13.35 -5.80
CA GLY A 187 -10.73 12.26 -5.58
C GLY A 187 -10.05 10.89 -5.45
N ALA A 188 -10.87 9.86 -5.45
CA ALA A 188 -10.43 8.47 -5.34
C ALA A 188 -10.17 7.87 -6.74
N PHE A 189 -9.07 7.14 -6.82
CA PHE A 189 -8.61 6.42 -8.00
C PHE A 189 -8.23 5.00 -7.62
N MET A 190 -8.20 4.13 -8.61
CA MET A 190 -7.59 2.78 -8.53
C MET A 190 -6.49 2.66 -9.57
N VAL A 191 -5.61 1.67 -9.38
CA VAL A 191 -4.66 1.28 -10.44
C VAL A 191 -5.47 0.74 -11.61
N ARG A 192 -5.29 1.36 -12.79
CA ARG A 192 -6.00 0.95 -14.00
C ARG A 192 -5.53 -0.46 -14.42
N PRO A 193 -6.45 -1.37 -14.77
CA PRO A 193 -6.10 -2.71 -15.22
C PRO A 193 -5.08 -2.72 -16.36
N LYS A 194 -4.07 -3.57 -16.25
CA LYS A 194 -3.01 -3.78 -17.26
C LYS A 194 -2.26 -2.49 -17.64
N SER A 195 -2.13 -1.55 -16.72
CA SER A 195 -1.48 -0.27 -16.98
C SER A 195 -0.23 -0.01 -16.13
N LYS A 196 0.29 -1.02 -15.48
CA LYS A 196 1.59 -0.94 -14.80
C LYS A 196 2.69 -1.34 -15.78
N LEU A 197 3.60 -0.43 -16.07
CA LEU A 197 4.66 -0.63 -17.05
C LEU A 197 6.03 -0.40 -16.41
N ILE A 198 6.99 -1.23 -16.79
CA ILE A 198 8.41 -1.08 -16.48
C ILE A 198 9.09 -0.61 -17.75
N ASN A 199 9.87 0.46 -17.63
CA ASN A 199 10.62 1.04 -18.73
C ASN A 199 9.75 1.25 -19.99
N PRO A 200 8.66 2.04 -19.87
CA PRO A 200 7.72 2.23 -20.97
C PRO A 200 8.28 3.12 -22.07
N GLU A 201 7.94 2.84 -23.32
CA GLU A 201 8.00 3.87 -24.35
C GLU A 201 6.90 4.92 -24.12
N TRP A 202 7.12 6.13 -24.59
CA TRP A 202 6.17 7.22 -24.39
C TRP A 202 6.11 8.18 -25.58
N ASN A 203 4.87 8.61 -25.90
CA ASN A 203 4.64 9.66 -26.88
C ASN A 203 4.13 10.91 -26.17
N ASN A 204 4.82 12.03 -26.35
CA ASN A 204 4.41 13.31 -25.78
C ASN A 204 3.09 13.77 -26.43
N PRO A 205 1.99 13.88 -25.70
CA PRO A 205 0.70 14.25 -26.27
C PRO A 205 0.63 15.72 -26.75
N ARG A 206 1.59 16.58 -26.33
CA ARG A 206 1.65 17.98 -26.73
C ARG A 206 2.51 18.20 -27.97
N THR A 207 3.62 17.50 -28.08
CA THR A 207 4.61 17.70 -29.15
C THR A 207 4.59 16.59 -30.20
N GLY A 208 4.01 15.43 -29.90
CA GLY A 208 4.10 14.22 -30.74
C GLY A 208 5.48 13.54 -30.69
N GLU A 209 6.43 14.05 -29.90
CA GLU A 209 7.77 13.46 -29.75
C GLU A 209 7.66 12.06 -29.12
N HIS A 210 8.37 11.11 -29.73
CA HIS A 210 8.41 9.72 -29.27
C HIS A 210 9.71 9.45 -28.52
N PHE A 211 9.58 8.80 -27.37
CA PHE A 211 10.69 8.30 -26.57
C PHE A 211 10.62 6.78 -26.50
N ALA A 212 11.67 6.11 -26.93
CA ALA A 212 11.76 4.66 -26.84
C ALA A 212 11.93 4.21 -25.37
N SER A 213 11.67 2.92 -25.14
CA SER A 213 12.13 2.26 -23.91
C SER A 213 13.65 2.43 -23.78
N ASP A 214 14.17 2.56 -22.58
CA ASP A 214 15.60 2.80 -22.26
C ASP A 214 16.15 4.14 -22.76
N ASP A 215 15.32 5.04 -23.30
CA ASP A 215 15.80 6.38 -23.62
C ASP A 215 16.03 7.19 -22.33
N PRO A 216 17.30 7.59 -22.04
CA PRO A 216 17.62 8.35 -20.83
C PRO A 216 16.97 9.73 -20.76
N LYS A 217 16.35 10.18 -21.86
CA LYS A 217 15.60 11.44 -21.94
C LYS A 217 14.09 11.23 -21.79
N ASN A 218 13.64 9.99 -21.61
CA ASN A 218 12.20 9.70 -21.48
C ASN A 218 11.63 10.41 -20.25
N PRO A 219 10.72 11.41 -20.42
CA PRO A 219 10.25 12.24 -19.31
C PRO A 219 9.43 11.49 -18.27
N ILE A 220 8.91 10.29 -18.59
CA ILE A 220 8.13 9.49 -17.63
C ILE A 220 8.96 8.48 -16.84
N GLY A 221 10.28 8.44 -17.05
CA GLY A 221 11.21 7.61 -16.29
C GLY A 221 10.94 6.11 -16.42
N GLU A 222 11.40 5.36 -15.42
CA GLU A 222 11.48 3.91 -15.45
C GLU A 222 10.18 3.16 -15.13
N ARG A 223 9.16 3.82 -14.58
CA ARG A 223 7.92 3.19 -14.12
C ARG A 223 6.72 4.05 -14.45
N TRP A 224 5.65 3.37 -14.84
CA TRP A 224 4.33 3.96 -15.04
C TRP A 224 3.26 3.15 -14.31
N ILE A 225 2.38 3.83 -13.57
CA ILE A 225 1.19 3.29 -12.92
C ILE A 225 0.00 4.11 -13.41
N GLY A 226 -0.77 3.60 -14.35
CA GLY A 226 -1.96 4.29 -14.85
C GLY A 226 -3.08 4.28 -13.82
N LEU A 227 -3.81 5.38 -13.73
CA LEU A 227 -4.93 5.57 -12.80
C LEU A 227 -6.27 5.59 -13.54
N ILE A 228 -7.31 5.12 -12.85
CA ILE A 228 -8.71 5.25 -13.27
C ILE A 228 -9.51 5.82 -12.10
N GLY A 229 -10.28 6.88 -12.35
CA GLY A 229 -11.17 7.48 -11.35
C GLY A 229 -12.33 6.54 -11.03
N VAL A 230 -12.74 6.51 -9.76
CA VAL A 230 -13.84 5.65 -9.28
C VAL A 230 -15.06 6.46 -8.80
N GLU A 231 -14.97 7.78 -8.77
CA GLU A 231 -16.04 8.67 -8.38
C GLU A 231 -16.69 9.30 -9.62
N ALA A 232 -17.95 9.65 -9.54
CA ALA A 232 -18.74 10.17 -10.67
C ALA A 232 -18.07 11.35 -11.41
N HIS A 233 -17.36 12.22 -10.67
CA HIS A 233 -16.71 13.40 -11.26
C HIS A 233 -15.38 13.08 -11.97
N ASN A 234 -14.73 11.93 -11.69
CA ASN A 234 -13.41 11.58 -12.22
C ASN A 234 -13.36 10.31 -13.08
N GLN A 235 -14.45 9.53 -13.19
CA GLN A 235 -14.50 8.29 -13.99
C GLN A 235 -14.17 8.50 -15.47
N GLY A 236 -14.44 9.70 -16.00
CA GLY A 236 -14.14 10.06 -17.40
C GLY A 236 -12.69 10.46 -17.65
N PHE A 237 -11.88 10.62 -16.62
CA PHE A 237 -10.50 11.09 -16.75
C PHE A 237 -9.61 9.99 -17.34
N LYS A 238 -8.79 10.36 -18.32
CA LYS A 238 -7.86 9.46 -19.02
C LYS A 238 -6.45 10.05 -19.05
N GLY A 239 -5.45 9.18 -19.14
CA GLY A 239 -4.06 9.61 -19.28
C GLY A 239 -3.38 10.06 -17.99
N TYR A 240 -4.05 9.92 -16.83
CA TYR A 240 -3.45 10.20 -15.53
C TYR A 240 -2.72 8.99 -14.97
N GLY A 241 -1.61 9.24 -14.28
CA GLY A 241 -0.82 8.18 -13.70
C GLY A 241 0.19 8.71 -12.69
N ILE A 242 0.89 7.77 -12.05
CA ILE A 242 2.07 7.99 -11.22
C ILE A 242 3.25 7.46 -12.01
N HIS A 243 4.33 8.25 -12.15
CA HIS A 243 5.49 7.84 -12.94
C HIS A 243 6.78 8.49 -12.45
N GLY A 244 7.92 7.97 -12.90
CA GLY A 244 9.23 8.55 -12.68
C GLY A 244 9.43 9.88 -13.39
N THR A 245 10.57 10.51 -13.22
CA THR A 245 10.94 11.69 -13.99
C THR A 245 12.45 11.84 -14.09
N VAL A 246 12.93 12.20 -15.28
CA VAL A 246 14.32 12.63 -15.47
C VAL A 246 14.56 14.05 -14.95
N ASP A 247 13.51 14.86 -14.84
CA ASP A 247 13.57 16.21 -14.27
C ASP A 247 13.29 16.19 -12.76
N GLN A 248 14.33 15.95 -11.98
CA GLN A 248 14.26 15.93 -10.51
C GLN A 248 13.84 17.29 -9.91
N THR A 249 14.04 18.40 -10.66
CA THR A 249 13.67 19.75 -10.18
C THR A 249 12.17 19.99 -10.20
N SER A 250 11.40 19.11 -10.86
CA SER A 250 9.94 19.14 -10.90
C SER A 250 9.28 18.55 -9.64
N ILE A 251 10.04 17.84 -8.80
CA ILE A 251 9.54 17.32 -7.52
C ILE A 251 9.32 18.50 -6.56
N GLY A 252 8.18 18.50 -5.86
CA GLY A 252 7.74 19.59 -5.00
C GLY A 252 7.13 20.79 -5.74
N LYS A 253 6.85 20.63 -7.05
CA LYS A 253 6.30 21.70 -7.89
C LYS A 253 5.12 21.24 -8.75
N GLN A 254 4.40 22.21 -9.30
CA GLN A 254 3.39 22.01 -10.35
C GLN A 254 4.06 22.16 -11.72
N ALA A 255 4.48 21.06 -12.34
CA ALA A 255 5.25 21.07 -13.58
C ALA A 255 4.86 19.97 -14.58
N SER A 256 3.89 19.09 -14.25
CA SER A 256 3.42 18.03 -15.15
C SER A 256 2.15 18.43 -15.90
N MET A 257 1.70 17.58 -16.81
CA MET A 257 0.40 17.72 -17.48
C MET A 257 -0.78 17.17 -16.66
N GLY A 258 -0.59 16.92 -15.37
CA GLY A 258 -1.61 16.40 -14.45
C GLY A 258 -1.22 15.10 -13.75
N CYS A 259 -0.20 14.39 -14.20
CA CYS A 259 0.31 13.19 -13.54
C CYS A 259 1.08 13.52 -12.25
N VAL A 260 1.21 12.51 -11.39
CA VAL A 260 2.05 12.56 -10.20
C VAL A 260 3.46 12.09 -10.58
N ARG A 261 4.46 12.97 -10.43
CA ARG A 261 5.87 12.69 -10.70
C ARG A 261 6.61 12.30 -9.44
N MET A 262 7.53 11.37 -9.57
CA MET A 262 8.39 10.89 -8.48
C MET A 262 9.82 10.69 -8.97
N SER A 263 10.80 10.64 -8.07
CA SER A 263 12.12 10.12 -8.43
C SER A 263 12.02 8.66 -8.89
N ASP A 264 12.94 8.19 -9.73
CA ASP A 264 12.90 6.80 -10.20
C ASP A 264 13.02 5.79 -9.05
N ALA A 265 13.82 6.09 -8.04
CA ALA A 265 13.95 5.23 -6.85
C ALA A 265 12.62 5.15 -6.06
N ASP A 266 11.92 6.27 -5.92
CA ASP A 266 10.66 6.33 -5.16
C ASP A 266 9.51 5.67 -5.93
N VAL A 267 9.41 5.94 -7.25
CA VAL A 267 8.35 5.35 -8.07
C VAL A 267 8.52 3.84 -8.21
N GLU A 268 9.74 3.33 -8.21
CA GLU A 268 9.99 1.89 -8.21
C GLU A 268 9.39 1.24 -6.97
N LEU A 269 9.59 1.81 -5.79
CA LEU A 269 9.01 1.30 -4.55
C LEU A 269 7.49 1.44 -4.52
N VAL A 270 6.94 2.57 -4.97
CA VAL A 270 5.49 2.78 -5.09
C VAL A 270 4.87 1.80 -6.09
N TYR A 271 5.54 1.54 -7.22
CA TYR A 271 5.13 0.53 -8.20
C TYR A 271 5.03 -0.86 -7.57
N GLU A 272 5.95 -1.21 -6.68
CA GLU A 272 5.90 -2.50 -5.99
C GLU A 272 4.77 -2.60 -4.96
N PHE A 273 4.41 -1.51 -4.29
CA PHE A 273 3.30 -1.48 -3.32
C PHE A 273 1.93 -1.48 -3.98
N LEU A 274 1.71 -0.64 -4.99
CA LEU A 274 0.39 -0.42 -5.56
C LEU A 274 0.08 -1.47 -6.64
N THR A 275 -1.00 -2.22 -6.45
CA THR A 275 -1.41 -3.30 -7.35
C THR A 275 -2.89 -3.22 -7.70
N GLU A 276 -3.23 -3.69 -8.87
CA GLU A 276 -4.61 -3.90 -9.31
C GLU A 276 -5.14 -5.26 -8.81
N PRO A 277 -6.40 -5.36 -8.41
CA PRO A 277 -7.39 -4.30 -8.23
C PRO A 277 -7.39 -3.72 -6.80
N ASN A 278 -6.35 -4.03 -6.01
CA ASN A 278 -6.40 -3.95 -4.54
C ASN A 278 -6.07 -2.56 -3.99
N SER A 279 -5.33 -1.73 -4.76
CA SER A 279 -4.83 -0.45 -4.25
C SER A 279 -5.75 0.71 -4.62
N THR A 280 -6.11 1.50 -3.62
CA THR A 280 -6.80 2.79 -3.78
C THR A 280 -5.80 3.93 -3.67
N ILE A 281 -5.94 4.95 -4.50
CA ILE A 281 -5.14 6.16 -4.48
C ILE A 281 -6.08 7.34 -4.28
N VAL A 282 -5.95 8.07 -3.17
CA VAL A 282 -6.73 9.28 -2.89
C VAL A 282 -5.86 10.49 -3.14
N ILE A 283 -6.31 11.41 -4.00
CA ILE A 283 -5.64 12.68 -4.27
C ILE A 283 -6.47 13.79 -3.63
N ALA A 284 -5.92 14.39 -2.56
CA ALA A 284 -6.54 15.46 -1.80
C ALA A 284 -5.93 16.82 -2.16
N PRO A 285 -6.68 17.93 -1.98
CA PRO A 285 -6.22 19.30 -2.22
C PRO A 285 -4.95 19.68 -1.50
#